data_ea36a58424647844e00b1b86604645c5
#
_entry.id   ea36a58424647844e00b1b86604645c5
#
_cell.length_a   1.000
_cell.length_b   1.000
_cell.length_c   1.000
_cell.angle_alpha   90.00
_cell.angle_beta   90.00
_cell.angle_gamma   90.00
#
_symmetry.space_group_name_H-M   'P 1'
#
loop_
_entity.id
_entity.type
_entity.pdbx_description
1 polymer ?
#
loop_
_entity_poly.entity_id
_entity_poly.type
_entity_poly.pdbx_seq_one_letter_code
_entity_poly.pdbx_strand_id
1 'polypeptide(L)'
;GQLAGGIAKFVTGLQQELTETLDLKPNTLVLVAAGPAATKSAGVLIKTFGAACEGHMDKERYEFCWIVDFPMYEIGDESGQLEFCHNPFSMPSGGLEVLLKAERGEIDPLTITADQYDLVCNGVELSSGAVRNHDPEIMVKAFELVRLGEEDVKKKFPAMYNAFCYGAPPHAGIAPGVDRMVMLLAGESSIREIIPFPMNKNAQDIMMGAPSTVEQKQLDELHIAITAQEEE
;
A
#
# COMPACT_ATOMS: atom_id res chain seq x y z
N GLY A 1 18.74 -26.71 -21.56
CA GLY A 1 19.23 -25.43 -22.13
C GLY A 1 20.31 -24.82 -21.27
N GLN A 2 21.05 -23.89 -21.82
CA GLN A 2 22.02 -23.11 -21.02
C GLN A 2 21.52 -21.69 -20.85
N LEU A 3 21.74 -21.12 -19.66
CA LEU A 3 21.50 -19.69 -19.45
C LEU A 3 22.47 -18.88 -20.28
N ALA A 4 21.97 -17.88 -21.00
CA ALA A 4 22.77 -16.97 -21.80
C ALA A 4 22.37 -15.53 -21.51
N GLY A 5 23.26 -14.56 -21.75
CA GLY A 5 23.02 -13.14 -21.53
C GLY A 5 23.81 -12.55 -20.36
N GLY A 6 23.51 -11.30 -20.02
CA GLY A 6 24.35 -10.49 -19.14
C GLY A 6 24.67 -11.09 -17.77
N ILE A 7 23.70 -11.68 -17.09
CA ILE A 7 23.89 -12.26 -15.76
C ILE A 7 24.39 -13.70 -15.77
N ALA A 8 24.22 -14.43 -16.89
CA ALA A 8 24.53 -15.87 -16.98
C ALA A 8 25.92 -16.22 -16.48
N LYS A 9 26.93 -15.41 -16.77
CA LYS A 9 28.32 -15.60 -16.34
C LYS A 9 28.51 -15.56 -14.79
N PHE A 10 27.62 -14.92 -14.07
CA PHE A 10 27.69 -14.79 -12.60
C PHE A 10 26.92 -15.89 -11.89
N VAL A 11 25.97 -16.54 -12.56
CA VAL A 11 25.11 -17.57 -11.98
C VAL A 11 25.34 -18.97 -12.59
N THR A 12 26.45 -19.17 -13.28
CA THR A 12 26.78 -20.46 -13.94
C THR A 12 26.73 -21.63 -12.96
N GLY A 13 27.24 -21.44 -11.71
CA GLY A 13 27.22 -22.46 -10.66
C GLY A 13 25.82 -22.76 -10.09
N LEU A 14 24.85 -21.88 -10.33
CA LEU A 14 23.47 -21.99 -9.82
C LEU A 14 22.47 -22.33 -10.93
N GLN A 15 22.96 -22.59 -12.15
CA GLN A 15 22.08 -22.79 -13.32
C GLN A 15 21.06 -23.91 -13.12
N GLN A 16 21.49 -25.04 -12.57
CA GLN A 16 20.59 -26.17 -12.34
C GLN A 16 19.52 -25.81 -11.30
N GLU A 17 19.95 -25.26 -10.17
CA GLU A 17 19.05 -24.83 -9.09
C GLU A 17 18.02 -23.80 -9.58
N LEU A 18 18.44 -22.76 -10.32
CA LEU A 18 17.55 -21.78 -10.90
C LEU A 18 16.58 -22.39 -11.90
N THR A 19 17.04 -23.33 -12.73
CA THR A 19 16.19 -24.00 -13.73
C THR A 19 15.11 -24.82 -13.05
N GLU A 20 15.45 -25.56 -12.00
CA GLU A 20 14.52 -26.40 -11.24
C GLU A 20 13.56 -25.55 -10.41
N THR A 21 14.08 -24.56 -9.65
CA THR A 21 13.26 -23.71 -8.75
C THR A 21 12.25 -22.86 -9.51
N LEU A 22 12.65 -22.32 -10.67
CA LEU A 22 11.80 -21.43 -11.48
C LEU A 22 11.07 -22.19 -12.63
N ASP A 23 11.19 -23.51 -12.70
CA ASP A 23 10.64 -24.35 -13.79
C ASP A 23 10.94 -23.78 -15.20
N LEU A 24 12.18 -23.34 -15.42
CA LEU A 24 12.56 -22.68 -16.67
C LEU A 24 12.49 -23.63 -17.86
N LYS A 25 11.82 -23.19 -18.91
CA LYS A 25 11.73 -23.90 -20.17
C LYS A 25 12.72 -23.31 -21.19
N PRO A 26 13.07 -24.04 -22.26
CA PRO A 26 13.82 -23.48 -23.39
C PRO A 26 13.14 -22.21 -23.93
N ASN A 27 13.91 -21.21 -24.26
CA ASN A 27 13.46 -19.89 -24.75
C ASN A 27 12.69 -19.03 -23.72
N THR A 28 12.83 -19.32 -22.42
CA THR A 28 12.31 -18.45 -21.36
C THR A 28 13.25 -17.26 -21.15
N LEU A 29 12.70 -16.05 -21.14
CA LEU A 29 13.42 -14.85 -20.73
C LEU A 29 13.34 -14.73 -19.20
N VAL A 30 14.50 -14.59 -18.56
CA VAL A 30 14.59 -14.36 -17.11
C VAL A 30 15.10 -12.93 -16.88
N LEU A 31 14.31 -12.15 -16.17
CA LEU A 31 14.69 -10.81 -15.73
C LEU A 31 15.11 -10.88 -14.26
N VAL A 32 16.20 -10.22 -13.93
CA VAL A 32 16.76 -10.23 -12.57
C VAL A 32 16.94 -8.80 -12.09
N ALA A 33 16.39 -8.51 -10.92
CA ALA A 33 16.65 -7.28 -10.20
C ALA A 33 17.47 -7.60 -8.95
N ALA A 34 18.50 -6.80 -8.66
CA ALA A 34 19.37 -6.96 -7.51
C ALA A 34 19.74 -5.61 -6.90
N GLY A 35 20.05 -5.61 -5.60
CA GLY A 35 20.41 -4.41 -4.85
C GLY A 35 19.30 -3.90 -3.95
N PRO A 36 19.52 -2.78 -3.23
CA PRO A 36 18.56 -2.25 -2.25
C PRO A 36 17.15 -1.96 -2.82
N ALA A 37 17.07 -1.58 -4.10
CA ALA A 37 15.81 -1.30 -4.77
C ALA A 37 15.26 -2.49 -5.59
N ALA A 38 15.75 -3.72 -5.36
CA ALA A 38 15.40 -4.88 -6.19
C ALA A 38 13.89 -5.15 -6.25
N THR A 39 13.22 -5.12 -5.11
CA THR A 39 11.78 -5.38 -5.02
C THR A 39 10.97 -4.34 -5.82
N LYS A 40 11.28 -3.05 -5.64
CA LYS A 40 10.62 -1.95 -6.37
C LYS A 40 10.87 -2.06 -7.87
N SER A 41 12.10 -2.36 -8.26
CA SER A 41 12.49 -2.55 -9.67
C SER A 41 11.81 -3.78 -10.28
N ALA A 42 11.74 -4.90 -9.56
CA ALA A 42 11.04 -6.10 -10.00
C ALA A 42 9.54 -5.84 -10.22
N GLY A 43 8.89 -5.10 -9.34
CA GLY A 43 7.48 -4.70 -9.51
C GLY A 43 7.25 -3.89 -10.79
N VAL A 44 8.14 -2.95 -11.11
CA VAL A 44 8.08 -2.19 -12.37
C VAL A 44 8.28 -3.11 -13.58
N LEU A 45 9.26 -4.02 -13.52
CA LEU A 45 9.52 -4.98 -14.60
C LEU A 45 8.31 -5.89 -14.85
N ILE A 46 7.70 -6.45 -13.80
CA ILE A 46 6.51 -7.30 -13.91
C ILE A 46 5.37 -6.56 -14.64
N LYS A 47 5.07 -5.34 -14.22
CA LYS A 47 4.00 -4.53 -14.83
C LYS A 47 4.32 -4.18 -16.30
N THR A 48 5.56 -3.76 -16.59
CA THR A 48 5.97 -3.34 -17.93
C THR A 48 5.97 -4.51 -18.90
N PHE A 49 6.58 -5.62 -18.52
CA PHE A 49 6.65 -6.80 -19.38
C PHE A 49 5.32 -7.54 -19.47
N GLY A 50 4.56 -7.62 -18.37
CA GLY A 50 3.21 -8.18 -18.39
C GLY A 50 2.32 -7.46 -19.39
N ALA A 51 2.33 -6.13 -19.39
CA ALA A 51 1.57 -5.34 -20.35
C ALA A 51 2.05 -5.49 -21.80
N ALA A 52 3.37 -5.71 -22.02
CA ALA A 52 3.96 -5.88 -23.35
C ALA A 52 3.82 -7.31 -23.92
N CYS A 53 3.49 -8.30 -23.09
CA CYS A 53 3.31 -9.70 -23.52
C CYS A 53 1.91 -9.93 -24.10
N GLU A 54 1.57 -9.22 -25.18
CA GLU A 54 0.30 -9.42 -25.90
C GLU A 54 0.14 -10.89 -26.31
N GLY A 55 -1.07 -11.44 -26.11
CA GLY A 55 -1.38 -12.84 -26.39
C GLY A 55 -1.07 -13.82 -25.27
N HIS A 56 -0.39 -13.41 -24.19
CA HIS A 56 -0.20 -14.23 -22.98
C HIS A 56 -1.23 -13.90 -21.88
N MET A 57 -1.96 -12.80 -22.02
CA MET A 57 -3.04 -12.41 -21.12
C MET A 57 -4.39 -12.69 -21.79
N ASP A 58 -5.20 -13.52 -21.17
CA ASP A 58 -6.59 -13.74 -21.56
C ASP A 58 -7.46 -12.63 -20.90
N LYS A 59 -7.95 -11.70 -21.70
CA LYS A 59 -8.75 -10.56 -21.22
C LYS A 59 -10.15 -10.95 -20.76
N GLU A 60 -10.63 -12.14 -21.15
CA GLU A 60 -11.93 -12.67 -20.74
C GLU A 60 -11.85 -13.42 -19.40
N ARG A 61 -10.65 -13.55 -18.85
CA ARG A 61 -10.40 -14.29 -17.62
C ARG A 61 -10.11 -13.36 -16.45
N TYR A 62 -10.77 -13.61 -15.32
CA TYR A 62 -10.53 -12.90 -14.06
C TYR A 62 -9.68 -13.77 -13.13
N GLU A 63 -8.45 -13.38 -12.91
CA GLU A 63 -7.50 -14.07 -12.03
C GLU A 63 -7.35 -13.28 -10.72
N PHE A 64 -7.64 -13.94 -9.61
CA PHE A 64 -7.61 -13.35 -8.28
C PHE A 64 -6.40 -13.83 -7.49
N CYS A 65 -5.84 -12.92 -6.69
CA CYS A 65 -4.87 -13.27 -5.66
C CYS A 65 -5.05 -12.40 -4.41
N TRP A 66 -4.59 -12.93 -3.27
CA TRP A 66 -4.46 -12.17 -2.04
C TRP A 66 -3.01 -11.72 -1.88
N ILE A 67 -2.84 -10.45 -1.55
CA ILE A 67 -1.58 -9.91 -1.04
C ILE A 67 -1.74 -9.85 0.48
N VAL A 68 -0.80 -10.41 1.21
CA VAL A 68 -0.83 -10.52 2.68
C VAL A 68 0.53 -10.15 3.26
N ASP A 69 0.65 -10.16 4.58
CA ASP A 69 1.91 -9.90 5.30
C ASP A 69 2.52 -8.53 4.97
N PHE A 70 1.69 -7.51 4.97
CA PHE A 70 2.15 -6.14 4.75
C PHE A 70 3.15 -5.70 5.83
N PRO A 71 4.21 -4.97 5.49
CA PRO A 71 5.07 -4.36 6.50
C PRO A 71 4.26 -3.39 7.36
N MET A 72 4.45 -3.43 8.67
CA MET A 72 3.80 -2.51 9.59
C MET A 72 4.50 -1.14 9.61
N TYR A 73 5.82 -1.16 9.47
CA TYR A 73 6.67 0.02 9.54
C TYR A 73 7.57 0.14 8.32
N GLU A 74 7.94 1.38 8.01
CA GLU A 74 8.94 1.72 7.00
C GLU A 74 9.79 2.91 7.46
N ILE A 75 10.86 3.21 6.74
CA ILE A 75 11.59 4.45 6.92
C ILE A 75 11.01 5.47 5.95
N GLY A 76 10.45 6.54 6.48
CA GLY A 76 9.89 7.63 5.68
C GLY A 76 10.93 8.25 4.76
N ASP A 77 10.60 8.38 3.47
CA ASP A 77 11.53 8.90 2.44
C ASP A 77 11.99 10.34 2.76
N GLU A 78 11.12 11.15 3.34
CA GLU A 78 11.43 12.56 3.67
C GLU A 78 11.97 12.72 5.09
N SER A 79 11.39 12.02 6.06
CA SER A 79 11.74 12.14 7.48
C SER A 79 12.99 11.36 7.86
N GLY A 80 13.31 10.28 7.14
CA GLY A 80 14.35 9.33 7.51
C GLY A 80 14.08 8.60 8.82
N GLN A 81 12.84 8.64 9.32
CA GLN A 81 12.44 8.06 10.60
C GLN A 81 11.51 6.86 10.40
N LEU A 82 11.38 6.05 11.45
CA LEU A 82 10.42 4.95 11.48
C LEU A 82 9.01 5.53 11.47
N GLU A 83 8.20 5.10 10.51
CA GLU A 83 6.80 5.50 10.32
C GLU A 83 5.93 4.27 10.06
N PHE A 84 4.61 4.41 10.20
CA PHE A 84 3.69 3.38 9.75
C PHE A 84 3.65 3.32 8.22
N CYS A 85 3.76 2.10 7.68
CA CYS A 85 3.77 1.90 6.22
C CYS A 85 2.41 2.18 5.57
N HIS A 86 1.32 1.62 6.10
CA HIS A 86 -0.03 1.74 5.53
C HIS A 86 -1.06 2.16 6.58
N ASN A 87 -1.62 1.18 7.31
CA ASN A 87 -2.69 1.42 8.27
C ASN A 87 -2.20 1.19 9.70
N PRO A 88 -2.04 2.25 10.52
CA PRO A 88 -1.53 2.17 11.88
C PRO A 88 -2.46 1.41 12.84
N PHE A 89 -3.71 1.18 12.45
CA PHE A 89 -4.72 0.50 13.26
C PHE A 89 -4.89 -0.97 12.92
N SER A 90 -4.01 -1.53 12.10
CA SER A 90 -3.96 -2.95 11.84
C SER A 90 -3.31 -3.69 13.02
N MET A 91 -3.71 -4.94 13.23
CA MET A 91 -3.09 -5.80 14.23
C MET A 91 -1.66 -6.15 13.77
N PRO A 92 -0.63 -5.90 14.60
CA PRO A 92 0.70 -6.43 14.30
C PRO A 92 0.69 -7.96 14.38
N SER A 93 1.26 -8.62 13.40
CA SER A 93 1.39 -10.08 13.40
C SER A 93 2.30 -10.51 14.57
N GLY A 94 1.72 -11.27 15.49
CA GLY A 94 2.35 -11.61 16.77
C GLY A 94 1.96 -10.71 17.95
N GLY A 95 1.07 -9.73 17.73
CA GLY A 95 0.45 -8.93 18.79
C GLY A 95 1.43 -8.10 19.61
N LEU A 96 1.15 -7.97 20.92
CA LEU A 96 1.98 -7.16 21.83
C LEU A 96 3.44 -7.65 21.92
N GLU A 97 3.64 -8.96 21.93
CA GLU A 97 4.96 -9.55 22.15
C GLU A 97 5.99 -9.13 21.09
N VAL A 98 5.60 -9.04 19.82
CA VAL A 98 6.50 -8.62 18.75
C VAL A 98 6.91 -7.14 18.91
N LEU A 99 6.00 -6.29 19.36
CA LEU A 99 6.29 -4.88 19.62
C LEU A 99 7.26 -4.71 20.81
N LEU A 100 7.06 -5.48 21.88
CA LEU A 100 7.95 -5.49 23.04
C LEU A 100 9.36 -6.00 22.68
N LYS A 101 9.47 -6.99 21.80
CA LYS A 101 10.77 -7.44 21.28
C LYS A 101 11.49 -6.34 20.50
N ALA A 102 10.74 -5.61 19.66
CA ALA A 102 11.32 -4.49 18.93
C ALA A 102 11.77 -3.35 19.86
N GLU A 103 10.96 -3.01 20.87
CA GLU A 103 11.31 -2.01 21.89
C GLU A 103 12.61 -2.38 22.64
N ARG A 104 12.79 -3.67 22.98
CA ARG A 104 14.02 -4.17 23.63
C ARG A 104 15.22 -4.31 22.69
N GLY A 105 15.04 -4.04 21.39
CA GLY A 105 16.08 -4.19 20.39
C GLY A 105 16.43 -5.66 20.04
N GLU A 106 15.53 -6.59 20.35
CA GLU A 106 15.70 -8.01 20.04
C GLU A 106 15.41 -8.32 18.58
N ILE A 107 14.56 -7.51 17.94
CA ILE A 107 14.24 -7.59 16.51
C ILE A 107 14.23 -6.19 15.90
N ASP A 108 14.44 -6.10 14.59
CA ASP A 108 14.29 -4.86 13.84
C ASP A 108 12.80 -4.57 13.65
N PRO A 109 12.28 -3.37 14.02
CA PRO A 109 10.90 -2.97 13.78
C PRO A 109 10.46 -3.11 12.31
N LEU A 110 11.38 -2.94 11.36
CA LEU A 110 11.10 -3.10 9.92
C LEU A 110 10.76 -4.54 9.50
N THR A 111 11.00 -5.52 10.39
CA THR A 111 10.62 -6.93 10.15
C THR A 111 9.22 -7.26 10.63
N ILE A 112 8.56 -6.34 11.32
CA ILE A 112 7.19 -6.54 11.82
C ILE A 112 6.21 -6.40 10.67
N THR A 113 5.38 -7.42 10.49
CA THR A 113 4.25 -7.39 9.56
C THR A 113 2.95 -7.03 10.29
N ALA A 114 1.97 -6.58 9.53
CA ALA A 114 0.62 -6.34 9.99
C ALA A 114 -0.35 -7.30 9.30
N ASP A 115 -1.40 -7.70 10.00
CA ASP A 115 -2.45 -8.57 9.48
C ASP A 115 -3.37 -7.78 8.54
N GLN A 116 -2.78 -7.31 7.45
CA GLN A 116 -3.44 -6.61 6.34
C GLN A 116 -3.53 -7.53 5.13
N TYR A 117 -4.51 -7.27 4.29
CA TYR A 117 -4.75 -8.05 3.09
C TYR A 117 -5.43 -7.23 2.00
N ASP A 118 -4.98 -7.42 0.77
CA ASP A 118 -5.61 -6.87 -0.42
C ASP A 118 -6.09 -7.99 -1.33
N LEU A 119 -7.30 -7.85 -1.86
CA LEU A 119 -7.79 -8.69 -2.96
C LEU A 119 -7.46 -8.01 -4.27
N VAL A 120 -6.66 -8.68 -5.08
CA VAL A 120 -6.23 -8.20 -6.40
C VAL A 120 -6.84 -9.06 -7.50
N CYS A 121 -7.31 -8.44 -8.57
CA CYS A 121 -7.76 -9.13 -9.79
C CYS A 121 -7.09 -8.51 -11.01
N ASN A 122 -6.45 -9.34 -11.83
CA ASN A 122 -5.74 -8.92 -13.04
C ASN A 122 -4.77 -7.74 -12.82
N GLY A 123 -4.09 -7.72 -11.67
CA GLY A 123 -3.17 -6.65 -11.30
C GLY A 123 -3.82 -5.37 -10.76
N VAL A 124 -5.14 -5.35 -10.58
CA VAL A 124 -5.90 -4.24 -9.98
C VAL A 124 -6.30 -4.61 -8.56
N GLU A 125 -5.90 -3.81 -7.58
CA GLU A 125 -6.39 -3.92 -6.20
C GLU A 125 -7.88 -3.60 -6.16
N LEU A 126 -8.70 -4.62 -5.93
CA LEU A 126 -10.16 -4.49 -5.85
C LEU A 126 -10.64 -4.12 -4.46
N SER A 127 -9.90 -4.55 -3.45
CA SER A 127 -10.34 -4.38 -2.07
C SER A 127 -9.15 -4.44 -1.14
N SER A 128 -9.16 -3.61 -0.12
CA SER A 128 -8.15 -3.60 0.95
C SER A 128 -8.83 -3.82 2.30
N GLY A 129 -8.13 -4.49 3.20
CA GLY A 129 -8.64 -4.79 4.52
C GLY A 129 -7.56 -5.09 5.55
N ALA A 130 -8.00 -5.27 6.79
CA ALA A 130 -7.12 -5.66 7.89
C ALA A 130 -7.91 -6.34 9.02
N VAL A 131 -7.22 -7.23 9.73
CA VAL A 131 -7.57 -7.52 11.12
C VAL A 131 -7.20 -6.28 11.93
N ARG A 132 -8.17 -5.72 12.65
CA ARG A 132 -7.98 -4.46 13.36
C ARG A 132 -7.38 -4.70 14.74
N ASN A 133 -6.48 -3.79 15.10
CA ASN A 133 -6.12 -3.67 16.51
C ASN A 133 -7.36 -3.20 17.31
N HIS A 134 -7.66 -3.89 18.40
CA HIS A 134 -8.78 -3.61 19.30
C HIS A 134 -8.32 -3.50 20.75
N ASP A 135 -7.02 -3.65 20.98
CA ASP A 135 -6.40 -3.61 22.30
C ASP A 135 -5.69 -2.26 22.51
N PRO A 136 -6.03 -1.50 23.57
CA PRO A 136 -5.42 -0.20 23.81
C PRO A 136 -3.91 -0.30 24.13
N GLU A 137 -3.44 -1.37 24.76
CA GLU A 137 -2.03 -1.57 25.08
C GLU A 137 -1.21 -1.79 23.79
N ILE A 138 -1.71 -2.65 22.89
CA ILE A 138 -1.08 -2.85 21.57
C ILE A 138 -1.09 -1.55 20.78
N MET A 139 -2.19 -0.79 20.81
CA MET A 139 -2.27 0.49 20.12
C MET A 139 -1.21 1.47 20.62
N VAL A 140 -1.11 1.68 21.92
CA VAL A 140 -0.12 2.59 22.49
C VAL A 140 1.29 2.12 22.15
N LYS A 141 1.59 0.84 22.34
CA LYS A 141 2.92 0.30 22.06
C LYS A 141 3.33 0.41 20.59
N ALA A 142 2.39 0.17 19.66
CA ALA A 142 2.65 0.34 18.24
C ALA A 142 3.01 1.80 17.88
N PHE A 143 2.31 2.77 18.49
CA PHE A 143 2.57 4.19 18.28
C PHE A 143 3.86 4.67 18.97
N GLU A 144 4.22 4.12 20.12
CA GLU A 144 5.48 4.47 20.80
C GLU A 144 6.71 4.16 19.95
N LEU A 145 6.71 3.08 19.16
CA LEU A 145 7.80 2.76 18.24
C LEU A 145 8.03 3.85 17.20
N VAL A 146 6.99 4.58 16.80
CA VAL A 146 7.08 5.76 15.91
C VAL A 146 7.09 7.08 16.68
N ARG A 147 7.46 7.05 17.97
CA ARG A 147 7.66 8.20 18.86
C ARG A 147 6.37 9.01 19.17
N LEU A 148 5.23 8.38 19.08
CA LEU A 148 3.95 8.93 19.52
C LEU A 148 3.53 8.20 20.80
N GLY A 149 3.67 8.86 21.95
CA GLY A 149 3.32 8.28 23.24
C GLY A 149 1.82 8.18 23.48
N GLU A 150 1.45 7.58 24.61
CA GLU A 150 0.05 7.37 24.99
C GLU A 150 -0.77 8.68 24.99
N GLU A 151 -0.17 9.80 25.46
CA GLU A 151 -0.86 11.10 25.46
C GLU A 151 -1.11 11.63 24.04
N ASP A 152 -0.22 11.34 23.08
CA ASP A 152 -0.45 11.67 21.66
C ASP A 152 -1.60 10.84 21.09
N VAL A 153 -1.65 9.54 21.41
CA VAL A 153 -2.74 8.65 21.01
C VAL A 153 -4.07 9.13 21.55
N LYS A 154 -4.14 9.44 22.84
CA LYS A 154 -5.34 9.97 23.50
C LYS A 154 -5.80 11.29 22.88
N LYS A 155 -4.87 12.17 22.53
CA LYS A 155 -5.17 13.48 21.95
C LYS A 155 -5.61 13.37 20.48
N LYS A 156 -4.92 12.53 19.69
CA LYS A 156 -5.17 12.41 18.25
C LYS A 156 -6.34 11.47 17.93
N PHE A 157 -6.54 10.43 18.73
CA PHE A 157 -7.52 9.37 18.49
C PHE A 157 -8.40 9.06 19.72
N PRO A 158 -8.96 10.08 20.40
CA PRO A 158 -9.65 9.92 21.68
C PRO A 158 -10.83 8.93 21.60
N ALA A 159 -11.62 8.99 20.54
CA ALA A 159 -12.80 8.14 20.39
C ALA A 159 -12.41 6.66 20.28
N MET A 160 -11.39 6.36 19.49
CA MET A 160 -10.92 4.98 19.27
C MET A 160 -10.23 4.43 20.52
N TYR A 161 -9.33 5.20 21.14
CA TYR A 161 -8.66 4.82 22.38
C TYR A 161 -9.67 4.51 23.50
N ASN A 162 -10.64 5.40 23.72
CA ASN A 162 -11.68 5.20 24.73
C ASN A 162 -12.53 3.95 24.42
N ALA A 163 -12.92 3.75 23.16
CA ALA A 163 -13.69 2.56 22.78
C ALA A 163 -12.93 1.26 23.09
N PHE A 164 -11.63 1.23 22.82
CA PHE A 164 -10.79 0.07 23.12
C PHE A 164 -10.67 -0.17 24.64
N CYS A 165 -10.54 0.89 25.44
CA CYS A 165 -10.55 0.78 26.90
C CYS A 165 -11.85 0.24 27.47
N TYR A 166 -12.99 0.41 26.79
CA TYR A 166 -14.26 -0.20 27.17
C TYR A 166 -14.41 -1.65 26.72
N GLY A 167 -13.46 -2.19 25.97
CA GLY A 167 -13.44 -3.58 25.55
C GLY A 167 -14.05 -3.79 24.16
N ALA A 168 -13.42 -3.25 23.13
CA ALA A 168 -13.82 -3.53 21.76
C ALA A 168 -13.60 -5.02 21.42
N PRO A 169 -14.53 -5.68 20.70
CA PRO A 169 -14.33 -7.06 20.28
C PRO A 169 -13.26 -7.17 19.20
N PRO A 170 -12.60 -8.33 19.08
CA PRO A 170 -11.80 -8.63 17.90
C PRO A 170 -12.64 -8.44 16.63
N HIS A 171 -12.10 -7.69 15.66
CA HIS A 171 -12.82 -7.39 14.42
C HIS A 171 -11.86 -7.24 13.24
N ALA A 172 -12.40 -7.47 12.08
CA ALA A 172 -11.71 -7.29 10.81
C ALA A 172 -12.68 -6.71 9.80
N GLY A 173 -12.17 -6.17 8.72
CA GLY A 173 -12.99 -5.60 7.66
C GLY A 173 -12.27 -5.55 6.33
N ILE A 174 -13.06 -5.39 5.27
CA ILE A 174 -12.58 -5.22 3.91
C ILE A 174 -13.42 -4.14 3.23
N ALA A 175 -12.78 -3.31 2.42
CA ALA A 175 -13.42 -2.19 1.71
C ALA A 175 -13.34 -2.42 0.19
N PRO A 176 -14.38 -3.01 -0.42
CA PRO A 176 -14.43 -3.23 -1.85
C PRO A 176 -14.53 -1.92 -2.64
N GLY A 177 -13.64 -1.74 -3.63
CA GLY A 177 -13.66 -0.62 -4.56
C GLY A 177 -14.64 -0.84 -5.70
N VAL A 178 -15.88 -0.39 -5.55
CA VAL A 178 -16.94 -0.62 -6.54
C VAL A 178 -16.56 -0.09 -7.92
N ASP A 179 -15.99 1.10 -8.00
CA ASP A 179 -15.54 1.70 -9.28
C ASP A 179 -14.49 0.81 -9.98
N ARG A 180 -13.53 0.24 -9.22
CA ARG A 180 -12.53 -0.66 -9.79
C ARG A 180 -13.15 -1.97 -10.29
N MET A 181 -14.14 -2.50 -9.58
CA MET A 181 -14.89 -3.68 -10.04
C MET A 181 -15.64 -3.40 -11.32
N VAL A 182 -16.34 -2.27 -11.39
CA VAL A 182 -17.08 -1.85 -12.60
C VAL A 182 -16.11 -1.61 -13.75
N MET A 183 -14.96 -0.99 -13.51
CA MET A 183 -13.90 -0.80 -14.51
C MET A 183 -13.46 -2.12 -15.14
N LEU A 184 -13.18 -3.13 -14.33
CA LEU A 184 -12.79 -4.45 -14.82
C LEU A 184 -13.91 -5.13 -15.61
N LEU A 185 -15.14 -5.08 -15.11
CA LEU A 185 -16.32 -5.66 -15.78
C LEU A 185 -16.63 -4.98 -17.11
N ALA A 186 -16.39 -3.67 -17.20
CA ALA A 186 -16.55 -2.90 -18.44
C ALA A 186 -15.38 -3.07 -19.42
N GLY A 187 -14.29 -3.71 -19.01
CA GLY A 187 -13.08 -3.85 -19.82
C GLY A 187 -12.30 -2.55 -20.01
N GLU A 188 -12.51 -1.57 -19.12
CA GLU A 188 -11.88 -0.26 -19.18
C GLU A 188 -10.52 -0.25 -18.47
N SER A 189 -9.61 0.58 -18.96
CA SER A 189 -8.25 0.72 -18.40
C SER A 189 -8.12 1.82 -17.32
N SER A 190 -9.16 2.63 -17.14
CA SER A 190 -9.18 3.76 -16.22
C SER A 190 -10.55 3.90 -15.56
N ILE A 191 -10.57 4.14 -14.25
CA ILE A 191 -11.80 4.44 -13.51
C ILE A 191 -12.49 5.72 -14.00
N ARG A 192 -11.81 6.58 -14.71
CA ARG A 192 -12.39 7.80 -15.29
C ARG A 192 -13.44 7.50 -16.36
N GLU A 193 -13.32 6.35 -17.02
CA GLU A 193 -14.30 5.92 -18.04
C GLU A 193 -15.62 5.46 -17.46
N ILE A 194 -15.66 5.16 -16.16
CA ILE A 194 -16.86 4.68 -15.47
C ILE A 194 -17.42 5.67 -14.44
N ILE A 195 -16.66 6.70 -14.07
CA ILE A 195 -17.14 7.79 -13.23
C ILE A 195 -17.86 8.81 -14.12
N PRO A 196 -19.16 9.11 -13.87
CA PRO A 196 -19.97 9.95 -14.77
C PRO A 196 -19.40 11.36 -15.00
N PHE A 197 -18.79 11.97 -14.00
CA PHE A 197 -18.24 13.33 -14.06
C PHE A 197 -16.86 13.38 -13.43
N PRO A 198 -15.82 12.77 -14.07
CA PRO A 198 -14.49 12.71 -13.50
C PRO A 198 -13.81 14.07 -13.52
N MET A 199 -13.07 14.39 -12.46
CA MET A 199 -12.18 15.54 -12.47
C MET A 199 -11.05 15.36 -13.50
N ASN A 200 -10.59 16.47 -14.07
CA ASN A 200 -9.44 16.46 -14.97
C ASN A 200 -8.09 16.29 -14.22
N LYS A 201 -6.97 16.28 -14.96
CA LYS A 201 -5.63 16.10 -14.39
C LYS A 201 -5.23 17.21 -13.40
N ASN A 202 -5.86 18.37 -13.48
CA ASN A 202 -5.60 19.52 -12.60
C ASN A 202 -6.58 19.55 -11.41
N ALA A 203 -7.24 18.44 -11.11
CA ALA A 203 -8.25 18.33 -10.06
C ALA A 203 -9.43 19.34 -10.23
N GLN A 204 -9.81 19.62 -11.49
CA GLN A 204 -10.91 20.52 -11.80
C GLN A 204 -12.14 19.71 -12.23
N ASP A 205 -13.28 20.05 -11.67
CA ASP A 205 -14.59 19.65 -12.17
C ASP A 205 -15.08 20.70 -13.17
N ILE A 206 -15.00 20.35 -14.45
CA ILE A 206 -15.35 21.26 -15.54
C ILE A 206 -16.86 21.53 -15.58
N MET A 207 -17.68 20.55 -15.20
CA MET A 207 -19.13 20.68 -15.19
C MET A 207 -19.61 21.66 -14.12
N MET A 208 -19.01 21.62 -12.94
CA MET A 208 -19.34 22.48 -11.80
C MET A 208 -18.53 23.78 -11.77
N GLY A 209 -17.49 23.90 -12.61
CA GLY A 209 -16.57 25.01 -12.57
C GLY A 209 -15.72 25.07 -11.28
N ALA A 210 -15.44 23.91 -10.69
CA ALA A 210 -14.66 23.81 -9.44
C ALA A 210 -13.19 23.44 -9.74
N PRO A 211 -12.23 23.89 -8.90
CA PRO A 211 -12.40 24.84 -7.78
C PRO A 211 -12.71 26.25 -8.24
N SER A 212 -13.45 26.99 -7.42
CA SER A 212 -13.77 28.39 -7.65
C SER A 212 -13.38 29.23 -6.41
N THR A 213 -13.24 30.53 -6.61
CA THR A 213 -12.99 31.46 -5.51
C THR A 213 -14.20 31.56 -4.58
N VAL A 214 -13.96 31.80 -3.31
CA VAL A 214 -14.98 32.09 -2.31
C VAL A 214 -15.07 33.58 -2.07
N GLU A 215 -16.24 34.07 -1.65
CA GLU A 215 -16.43 35.48 -1.30
C GLU A 215 -15.73 35.82 0.02
N GLN A 216 -15.17 37.00 0.14
CA GLN A 216 -14.50 37.45 1.36
C GLN A 216 -15.38 37.33 2.60
N LYS A 217 -16.68 37.60 2.45
CA LYS A 217 -17.67 37.44 3.53
C LYS A 217 -17.68 36.03 4.12
N GLN A 218 -17.53 35.00 3.29
CA GLN A 218 -17.49 33.59 3.75
C GLN A 218 -16.21 33.29 4.55
N LEU A 219 -15.07 33.89 4.15
CA LEU A 219 -13.83 33.79 4.89
C LEU A 219 -13.92 34.51 6.24
N ASP A 220 -14.51 35.71 6.26
CA ASP A 220 -14.69 36.51 7.47
C ASP A 220 -15.60 35.82 8.49
N GLU A 221 -16.69 35.21 8.04
CA GLU A 221 -17.62 34.43 8.88
C GLU A 221 -16.94 33.23 9.55
N LEU A 222 -15.95 32.62 8.88
CA LEU A 222 -15.19 31.48 9.40
C LEU A 222 -13.92 31.90 10.15
N HIS A 223 -13.62 33.19 10.21
CA HIS A 223 -12.34 33.72 10.76
C HIS A 223 -11.11 33.12 10.08
N ILE A 224 -11.15 32.93 8.75
CA ILE A 224 -10.07 32.39 7.93
C ILE A 224 -9.50 33.50 7.06
N ALA A 225 -8.17 33.53 6.89
CA ALA A 225 -7.49 34.41 5.96
C ALA A 225 -6.63 33.62 4.97
N ILE A 226 -6.59 34.08 3.72
CA ILE A 226 -5.65 33.57 2.72
C ILE A 226 -4.31 34.24 2.98
N THR A 227 -3.28 33.46 3.31
CA THR A 227 -1.92 33.96 3.59
C THR A 227 -0.92 33.65 2.47
N ALA A 228 -1.36 32.94 1.41
CA ALA A 228 -0.53 32.70 0.24
C ALA A 228 -0.18 34.03 -0.43
N GLN A 229 1.11 34.28 -0.65
CA GLN A 229 1.55 35.40 -1.49
C GLN A 229 1.41 34.96 -2.95
N GLU A 230 0.83 35.82 -3.77
CA GLU A 230 0.88 35.64 -5.22
C GLU A 230 2.35 35.68 -5.64
N GLU A 231 2.87 34.61 -6.22
CA GLU A 231 4.18 34.65 -6.89
C GLU A 231 4.02 35.54 -8.14
N GLU A 232 4.72 36.68 -8.18
CA GLU A 232 4.78 37.58 -9.33
C GLU A 232 5.49 36.94 -10.53
#